data_a2018fac4e7c98cc8b9a57844b7170b7
#
_entry.id   a2018fac4e7c98cc8b9a57844b7170b7
#
_cell.length_a   1.000
_cell.length_b   1.000
_cell.length_c   1.000
_cell.angle_alpha   90.00
_cell.angle_beta   90.00
_cell.angle_gamma   90.00
#
_symmetry.space_group_name_H-M   'P 1'
#
loop_
_entity.id
_entity.type
_entity.pdbx_description
1 polymer ?
#
loop_
_entity_poly.entity_id
_entity_poly.type
_entity_poly.pdbx_seq_one_letter_code
_entity_poly.pdbx_strand_id
1 'polypeptide(L)'
;MKHIIFATLATFTFTVAQAQYVNKTFDVWPNTIPDAKEAKTAPVVKMGNDKVLRFDKVTNPTLEVFEPAAEKKNGKAVIVCPGGAYNILAYDKEGQEVAQWLAGQGYQAYVLAYRVPQNRLGALQDAQRAIRTVRAKGYKTVGIIGFSAGASLSCRAATRWAQPAYEAQDDIDQQSCRPDFGILIYPAYLDEGPDHTLTPELTVSANTSPLFVFGTEDDVKYSGPSSLTIADAMQRAGAPIELHYLTKGGHGYGMRNGAGLIWPKLAETWLKGLND
;
A
#
# COMPACT_ATOMS: atom_id res chain seq x y z
N MET A 1 -63.84 -6.18 -32.08
CA MET A 1 -62.47 -5.73 -32.39
C MET A 1 -61.68 -5.68 -31.09
N LYS A 2 -60.73 -6.60 -30.90
CA LYS A 2 -59.90 -6.67 -29.71
C LYS A 2 -58.55 -6.03 -30.06
N HIS A 3 -58.20 -4.91 -29.40
CA HIS A 3 -56.88 -4.26 -29.55
C HIS A 3 -55.87 -4.99 -28.67
N ILE A 4 -54.86 -5.56 -29.30
CA ILE A 4 -53.66 -6.11 -28.62
C ILE A 4 -52.62 -5.03 -28.58
N ILE A 5 -52.29 -4.59 -27.35
CA ILE A 5 -51.19 -3.63 -27.09
C ILE A 5 -49.91 -4.44 -26.90
N PHE A 6 -48.96 -4.30 -27.83
CA PHE A 6 -47.58 -4.82 -27.66
C PHE A 6 -46.78 -3.84 -26.79
N ALA A 7 -46.42 -4.26 -25.59
CA ALA A 7 -45.47 -3.57 -24.76
C ALA A 7 -44.03 -4.02 -25.14
N THR A 8 -43.28 -3.14 -25.75
CA THR A 8 -41.84 -3.35 -26.06
C THR A 8 -41.04 -3.17 -24.79
N LEU A 9 -40.49 -4.25 -24.24
CA LEU A 9 -39.56 -4.23 -23.12
C LEU A 9 -38.17 -3.81 -23.64
N ALA A 10 -37.74 -2.60 -23.35
CA ALA A 10 -36.38 -2.14 -23.65
C ALA A 10 -35.44 -2.70 -22.57
N THR A 11 -34.65 -3.70 -22.92
CA THR A 11 -33.56 -4.21 -22.09
C THR A 11 -32.40 -3.24 -22.16
N PHE A 12 -32.18 -2.46 -21.10
CA PHE A 12 -30.94 -1.69 -20.91
C PHE A 12 -29.84 -2.66 -20.47
N THR A 13 -28.96 -3.00 -21.39
CA THR A 13 -27.68 -3.68 -21.05
C THR A 13 -26.72 -2.63 -20.52
N PHE A 14 -26.49 -2.63 -19.21
CA PHE A 14 -25.38 -1.91 -18.59
C PHE A 14 -24.07 -2.63 -18.97
N THR A 15 -23.38 -2.13 -19.97
CA THR A 15 -21.98 -2.47 -20.20
C THR A 15 -21.14 -1.79 -19.13
N VAL A 16 -20.77 -2.55 -18.08
CA VAL A 16 -19.69 -2.13 -17.17
C VAL A 16 -18.42 -2.13 -18.00
N ALA A 17 -17.92 -0.94 -18.34
CA ALA A 17 -16.61 -0.79 -18.95
C ALA A 17 -15.58 -1.33 -17.96
N GLN A 18 -15.09 -2.55 -18.19
CA GLN A 18 -13.90 -3.06 -17.53
C GLN A 18 -12.74 -2.15 -17.94
N ALA A 19 -12.16 -1.46 -16.96
CA ALA A 19 -10.94 -0.69 -17.17
C ALA A 19 -9.91 -1.64 -17.80
N GLN A 20 -9.41 -1.29 -18.99
CA GLN A 20 -8.31 -2.02 -19.62
C GLN A 20 -7.06 -1.73 -18.78
N TYR A 21 -6.69 -2.69 -17.93
CA TYR A 21 -5.43 -2.62 -17.19
C TYR A 21 -4.29 -2.80 -18.17
N VAL A 22 -3.60 -1.72 -18.45
CA VAL A 22 -2.32 -1.78 -19.15
C VAL A 22 -1.31 -2.32 -18.16
N ASN A 23 -0.91 -3.58 -18.28
CA ASN A 23 0.17 -4.21 -17.49
C ASN A 23 1.51 -3.54 -17.82
N LYS A 24 1.70 -2.31 -17.36
CA LYS A 24 2.94 -1.57 -17.52
C LYS A 24 3.71 -1.68 -16.21
N THR A 25 4.85 -2.36 -16.27
CA THR A 25 5.78 -2.49 -15.16
C THR A 25 7.09 -1.81 -15.51
N PHE A 26 7.72 -1.14 -14.56
CA PHE A 26 9.05 -0.55 -14.74
C PHE A 26 9.92 -0.72 -13.49
N ASP A 27 11.22 -0.73 -13.67
CA ASP A 27 12.20 -0.88 -12.60
C ASP A 27 12.19 0.34 -11.68
N VAL A 28 12.22 0.12 -10.37
CA VAL A 28 12.45 1.16 -9.36
C VAL A 28 13.85 1.75 -9.51
N TRP A 29 14.81 0.88 -9.81
CA TRP A 29 16.22 1.20 -10.00
C TRP A 29 16.65 0.87 -11.44
N PRO A 30 16.63 1.84 -12.35
CA PRO A 30 17.02 1.56 -13.73
C PRO A 30 18.51 1.17 -13.85
N ASN A 31 19.36 1.72 -12.99
CA ASN A 31 20.80 1.48 -12.98
C ASN A 31 21.20 0.53 -11.84
N THR A 32 21.83 1.06 -10.80
CA THR A 32 22.36 0.31 -9.68
C THR A 32 21.35 0.24 -8.52
N ILE A 33 21.12 -0.96 -8.02
CA ILE A 33 20.32 -1.16 -6.80
C ILE A 33 21.26 -0.99 -5.59
N PRO A 34 20.98 -0.06 -4.64
CA PRO A 34 21.79 0.11 -3.45
C PRO A 34 21.83 -1.21 -2.64
N ASP A 35 22.99 -1.53 -2.10
CA ASP A 35 23.22 -2.71 -1.25
C ASP A 35 22.73 -4.03 -1.87
N ALA A 36 22.71 -4.12 -3.20
CA ALA A 36 22.33 -5.35 -3.89
C ALA A 36 23.30 -6.48 -3.57
N LYS A 37 22.75 -7.61 -3.09
CA LYS A 37 23.53 -8.82 -2.79
C LYS A 37 23.55 -9.80 -3.96
N GLU A 38 22.63 -9.67 -4.90
CA GLU A 38 22.42 -10.55 -6.03
C GLU A 38 22.15 -9.75 -7.30
N ALA A 39 22.35 -10.36 -8.45
CA ALA A 39 22.01 -9.77 -9.75
C ALA A 39 20.48 -9.59 -9.89
N LYS A 40 20.07 -8.62 -10.72
CA LYS A 40 18.66 -8.43 -11.08
C LYS A 40 18.12 -9.67 -11.79
N THR A 41 17.06 -10.26 -11.24
CA THR A 41 16.33 -11.39 -11.85
C THR A 41 14.84 -11.15 -11.73
N ALA A 42 14.06 -11.82 -12.58
CA ALA A 42 12.61 -11.88 -12.39
C ALA A 42 12.29 -12.59 -11.05
N PRO A 43 11.25 -12.17 -10.34
CA PRO A 43 10.83 -12.84 -9.12
C PRO A 43 10.38 -14.27 -9.39
N VAL A 44 10.51 -15.14 -8.39
CA VAL A 44 9.88 -16.46 -8.44
C VAL A 44 8.40 -16.31 -8.14
N VAL A 45 7.57 -16.63 -9.12
CA VAL A 45 6.11 -16.48 -9.02
C VAL A 45 5.47 -17.81 -8.64
N LYS A 46 4.66 -17.82 -7.57
CA LYS A 46 3.98 -19.03 -7.07
C LYS A 46 2.52 -18.74 -6.76
N MET A 47 1.63 -19.63 -7.18
CA MET A 47 0.24 -19.63 -6.72
C MET A 47 0.12 -20.57 -5.51
N GLY A 48 -0.34 -20.05 -4.38
CA GLY A 48 -0.59 -20.84 -3.19
C GLY A 48 -1.90 -21.64 -3.27
N ASN A 49 -2.06 -22.66 -2.41
CA ASN A 49 -3.30 -23.43 -2.29
C ASN A 49 -4.49 -22.56 -1.86
N ASP A 50 -4.25 -21.45 -1.21
CA ASP A 50 -5.20 -20.39 -0.82
C ASP A 50 -5.54 -19.43 -1.97
N LYS A 51 -5.12 -19.75 -3.20
CA LYS A 51 -5.30 -18.95 -4.42
C LYS A 51 -4.74 -17.52 -4.30
N VAL A 52 -3.64 -17.36 -3.57
CA VAL A 52 -2.89 -16.10 -3.48
C VAL A 52 -1.64 -16.22 -4.34
N LEU A 53 -1.47 -15.26 -5.26
CA LEU A 53 -0.27 -15.13 -6.08
C LEU A 53 0.84 -14.51 -5.22
N ARG A 54 1.97 -15.20 -5.14
CA ARG A 54 3.12 -14.76 -4.35
C ARG A 54 4.34 -14.51 -5.22
N PHE A 55 5.01 -13.39 -4.95
CA PHE A 55 6.36 -13.15 -5.46
C PHE A 55 7.36 -13.49 -4.36
N ASP A 56 8.35 -14.27 -4.73
CA ASP A 56 9.47 -14.70 -3.89
C ASP A 56 10.77 -14.28 -4.58
N LYS A 57 11.86 -14.09 -3.82
CA LYS A 57 13.18 -13.71 -4.35
C LYS A 57 13.15 -12.50 -5.28
N VAL A 58 12.53 -11.41 -4.81
CA VAL A 58 12.55 -10.15 -5.54
C VAL A 58 13.92 -9.50 -5.40
N THR A 59 14.77 -9.63 -6.41
CA THR A 59 16.09 -8.98 -6.50
C THR A 59 16.08 -7.73 -7.38
N ASN A 60 15.09 -7.59 -8.26
CA ASN A 60 14.81 -6.41 -9.07
C ASN A 60 13.47 -5.79 -8.66
N PRO A 61 13.45 -4.76 -7.80
CA PRO A 61 12.21 -4.12 -7.40
C PRO A 61 11.56 -3.37 -8.58
N THR A 62 10.24 -3.51 -8.68
CA THR A 62 9.45 -2.94 -9.78
C THR A 62 8.19 -2.25 -9.28
N LEU A 63 7.66 -1.35 -10.12
CA LEU A 63 6.35 -0.71 -9.97
C LEU A 63 5.43 -1.16 -11.10
N GLU A 64 4.35 -1.88 -10.77
CA GLU A 64 3.26 -2.20 -11.69
C GLU A 64 2.19 -1.10 -11.62
N VAL A 65 1.75 -0.64 -12.79
CA VAL A 65 0.92 0.57 -12.94
C VAL A 65 -0.56 0.21 -13.09
N PHE A 66 -1.41 0.87 -12.32
CA PHE A 66 -2.87 0.78 -12.42
C PHE A 66 -3.44 2.18 -12.62
N GLU A 67 -3.91 2.45 -13.84
CA GLU A 67 -4.42 3.78 -14.19
C GLU A 67 -5.92 3.90 -13.93
N PRO A 68 -6.38 5.00 -13.32
CA PRO A 68 -7.80 5.30 -13.23
C PRO A 68 -8.36 5.64 -14.62
N ALA A 69 -9.65 5.41 -14.82
CA ALA A 69 -10.35 5.90 -16.00
C ALA A 69 -10.15 7.41 -16.13
N ALA A 70 -10.01 7.90 -17.37
CA ALA A 70 -9.61 9.28 -17.64
C ALA A 70 -10.51 10.31 -16.93
N GLU A 71 -11.81 10.07 -16.91
CA GLU A 71 -12.83 10.91 -16.30
C GLU A 71 -12.83 10.88 -14.76
N LYS A 72 -12.16 9.89 -14.15
CA LYS A 72 -12.06 9.74 -12.69
C LYS A 72 -10.75 10.27 -12.11
N LYS A 73 -9.76 10.59 -12.94
CA LYS A 73 -8.42 11.00 -12.48
C LYS A 73 -8.50 12.16 -11.49
N ASN A 74 -8.01 11.93 -10.25
CA ASN A 74 -7.97 12.95 -9.19
C ASN A 74 -6.61 13.65 -9.04
N GLY A 75 -5.64 13.33 -9.90
CA GLY A 75 -4.29 13.94 -9.90
C GLY A 75 -3.37 13.46 -8.79
N LYS A 76 -3.76 12.47 -8.00
CA LYS A 76 -2.99 11.91 -6.89
C LYS A 76 -2.51 10.50 -7.19
N ALA A 77 -1.43 10.08 -6.53
CA ALA A 77 -0.88 8.74 -6.69
C ALA A 77 -0.77 8.01 -5.35
N VAL A 78 -0.83 6.67 -5.39
CA VAL A 78 -0.65 5.82 -4.21
C VAL A 78 0.25 4.64 -4.56
N ILE A 79 1.24 4.38 -3.71
CA ILE A 79 2.09 3.20 -3.77
C ILE A 79 1.51 2.13 -2.85
N VAL A 80 1.34 0.92 -3.37
CA VAL A 80 0.79 -0.23 -2.65
C VAL A 80 1.92 -1.19 -2.31
N CYS A 81 2.10 -1.48 -1.02
CA CYS A 81 3.12 -2.38 -0.48
C CYS A 81 2.46 -3.66 0.05
N PRO A 82 2.47 -4.78 -0.70
CA PRO A 82 1.92 -6.05 -0.23
C PRO A 82 2.62 -6.56 1.03
N GLY A 83 1.92 -7.35 1.85
CA GLY A 83 2.51 -8.07 2.96
C GLY A 83 3.15 -9.40 2.55
N GLY A 84 3.58 -10.16 3.55
CA GLY A 84 4.23 -11.46 3.37
C GLY A 84 5.45 -11.66 4.28
N ALA A 85 5.42 -11.05 5.47
CA ALA A 85 6.42 -11.21 6.54
C ALA A 85 7.86 -10.82 6.12
N TYR A 86 8.05 -9.98 5.11
CA TYR A 86 9.33 -9.71 4.44
C TYR A 86 10.01 -10.95 3.84
N ASN A 87 9.28 -12.05 3.67
CA ASN A 87 9.79 -13.27 3.04
C ASN A 87 9.30 -13.42 1.59
N ILE A 88 8.05 -13.05 1.36
CA ILE A 88 7.38 -13.07 0.04
C ILE A 88 6.48 -11.81 -0.06
N LEU A 89 5.84 -11.63 -1.21
CA LEU A 89 4.80 -10.62 -1.39
C LEU A 89 3.49 -11.33 -1.77
N ALA A 90 2.40 -11.07 -1.03
CA ALA A 90 1.05 -11.53 -1.36
C ALA A 90 0.47 -10.65 -2.50
N TYR A 91 1.02 -10.80 -3.70
CA TYR A 91 1.06 -9.79 -4.75
C TYR A 91 -0.29 -9.42 -5.35
N ASP A 92 -1.16 -10.41 -5.57
CA ASP A 92 -2.53 -10.16 -6.05
C ASP A 92 -3.44 -9.59 -4.96
N LYS A 93 -3.56 -10.31 -3.85
CA LYS A 93 -4.53 -10.03 -2.77
C LYS A 93 -4.28 -8.69 -2.05
N GLU A 94 -3.00 -8.36 -1.79
CA GLU A 94 -2.60 -7.18 -1.03
C GLU A 94 -1.88 -6.13 -1.91
N GLY A 95 -1.78 -6.41 -3.20
CA GLY A 95 -1.20 -5.54 -4.21
C GLY A 95 -2.20 -5.17 -5.31
N GLN A 96 -2.37 -6.07 -6.29
CA GLN A 96 -3.15 -5.78 -7.51
C GLN A 96 -4.62 -5.46 -7.22
N GLU A 97 -5.32 -6.23 -6.37
CA GLU A 97 -6.72 -5.97 -6.00
C GLU A 97 -6.89 -4.58 -5.36
N VAL A 98 -5.94 -4.21 -4.50
CA VAL A 98 -5.93 -2.89 -3.83
C VAL A 98 -5.64 -1.77 -4.82
N ALA A 99 -4.69 -1.96 -5.72
CA ALA A 99 -4.38 -0.98 -6.76
C ALA A 99 -5.56 -0.77 -7.72
N GLN A 100 -6.30 -1.84 -8.04
CA GLN A 100 -7.54 -1.76 -8.82
C GLN A 100 -8.62 -0.95 -8.09
N TRP A 101 -8.80 -1.19 -6.79
CA TRP A 101 -9.72 -0.42 -5.96
C TRP A 101 -9.35 1.07 -5.95
N LEU A 102 -8.07 1.41 -5.72
CA LEU A 102 -7.58 2.79 -5.75
C LEU A 102 -7.79 3.45 -7.12
N ALA A 103 -7.51 2.74 -8.21
CA ALA A 103 -7.77 3.23 -9.57
C ALA A 103 -9.28 3.48 -9.80
N GLY A 104 -10.15 2.63 -9.25
CA GLY A 104 -11.60 2.85 -9.22
C GLY A 104 -12.03 4.13 -8.50
N GLN A 105 -11.24 4.58 -7.51
CA GLN A 105 -11.41 5.84 -6.75
C GLN A 105 -10.71 7.05 -7.39
N GLY A 106 -10.09 6.88 -8.56
CA GLY A 106 -9.45 7.95 -9.31
C GLY A 106 -7.97 8.18 -9.03
N TYR A 107 -7.35 7.37 -8.17
CA TYR A 107 -5.91 7.45 -7.91
C TYR A 107 -5.10 6.71 -8.96
N GLN A 108 -3.97 7.28 -9.36
CA GLN A 108 -2.93 6.53 -10.03
C GLN A 108 -2.28 5.59 -9.02
N ALA A 109 -2.44 4.28 -9.17
CA ALA A 109 -1.90 3.32 -8.23
C ALA A 109 -0.69 2.57 -8.79
N TYR A 110 0.25 2.23 -7.90
CA TYR A 110 1.47 1.51 -8.22
C TYR A 110 1.69 0.38 -7.23
N VAL A 111 1.73 -0.86 -7.68
CA VAL A 111 2.12 -1.98 -6.80
C VAL A 111 3.63 -2.09 -6.78
N LEU A 112 4.21 -1.96 -5.60
CA LEU A 112 5.65 -2.08 -5.39
C LEU A 112 6.02 -3.54 -5.08
N ALA A 113 6.71 -4.19 -6.01
CA ALA A 113 7.43 -5.42 -5.72
C ALA A 113 8.77 -5.06 -5.08
N TYR A 114 8.78 -4.88 -3.76
CA TYR A 114 9.99 -4.54 -3.01
C TYR A 114 10.85 -5.77 -2.71
N ARG A 115 12.13 -5.57 -2.40
CA ARG A 115 13.10 -6.65 -2.16
C ARG A 115 12.74 -7.56 -0.99
N VAL A 116 12.64 -8.85 -1.28
CA VAL A 116 12.47 -9.97 -0.34
C VAL A 116 13.34 -11.14 -0.81
N PRO A 117 13.72 -12.10 0.06
CA PRO A 117 13.40 -12.24 1.47
C PRO A 117 14.33 -11.46 2.40
N GLN A 118 13.87 -11.24 3.63
CA GLN A 118 14.66 -10.76 4.80
C GLN A 118 15.54 -9.52 4.53
N ASN A 119 15.07 -8.59 3.69
CA ASN A 119 15.79 -7.38 3.31
C ASN A 119 15.01 -6.11 3.67
N ARG A 120 14.84 -5.85 4.98
CA ARG A 120 14.06 -4.70 5.47
C ARG A 120 14.67 -3.35 5.05
N LEU A 121 16.02 -3.24 5.06
CA LEU A 121 16.70 -2.04 4.60
C LEU A 121 16.45 -1.82 3.10
N GLY A 122 16.71 -2.85 2.29
CA GLY A 122 16.45 -2.78 0.86
C GLY A 122 15.00 -2.45 0.52
N ALA A 123 14.03 -3.04 1.23
CA ALA A 123 12.62 -2.70 1.06
C ALA A 123 12.33 -1.22 1.35
N LEU A 124 12.95 -0.63 2.39
CA LEU A 124 12.81 0.81 2.70
C LEU A 124 13.43 1.68 1.61
N GLN A 125 14.61 1.33 1.11
CA GLN A 125 15.25 2.01 -0.03
C GLN A 125 14.33 1.99 -1.25
N ASP A 126 13.73 0.83 -1.55
CA ASP A 126 12.81 0.65 -2.68
C ASP A 126 11.55 1.51 -2.53
N ALA A 127 10.96 1.56 -1.32
CA ALA A 127 9.78 2.38 -1.05
C ALA A 127 10.09 3.89 -1.15
N GLN A 128 11.21 4.35 -0.58
CA GLN A 128 11.63 5.75 -0.69
C GLN A 128 11.91 6.14 -2.14
N ARG A 129 12.59 5.28 -2.91
CA ARG A 129 12.84 5.51 -4.33
C ARG A 129 11.55 5.50 -5.15
N ALA A 130 10.62 4.60 -4.86
CA ALA A 130 9.32 4.53 -5.52
C ALA A 130 8.54 5.85 -5.33
N ILE A 131 8.49 6.41 -4.12
CA ILE A 131 7.85 7.71 -3.84
C ILE A 131 8.48 8.82 -4.70
N ARG A 132 9.82 8.93 -4.71
CA ARG A 132 10.57 9.90 -5.52
C ARG A 132 10.29 9.75 -7.00
N THR A 133 10.30 8.51 -7.50
CA THR A 133 10.01 8.20 -8.92
C THR A 133 8.61 8.64 -9.32
N VAL A 134 7.61 8.40 -8.47
CA VAL A 134 6.23 8.81 -8.74
C VAL A 134 6.09 10.34 -8.68
N ARG A 135 6.77 11.02 -7.75
CA ARG A 135 6.82 12.50 -7.74
C ARG A 135 7.48 13.07 -9.00
N ALA A 136 8.57 12.48 -9.46
CA ALA A 136 9.24 12.89 -10.69
C ALA A 136 8.36 12.76 -11.95
N LYS A 137 7.29 11.93 -11.89
CA LYS A 137 6.25 11.86 -12.94
C LYS A 137 5.22 13.01 -12.86
N GLY A 138 5.36 13.95 -11.91
CA GLY A 138 4.52 15.13 -11.78
C GLY A 138 3.41 15.03 -10.72
N TYR A 139 3.30 13.92 -9.97
CA TYR A 139 2.32 13.80 -8.89
C TYR A 139 2.76 14.59 -7.66
N LYS A 140 1.99 15.63 -7.29
CA LYS A 140 2.25 16.44 -6.10
C LYS A 140 1.87 15.71 -4.81
N THR A 141 0.80 14.93 -4.84
CA THR A 141 0.34 14.13 -3.71
C THR A 141 0.61 12.65 -3.99
N VAL A 142 1.46 12.04 -3.16
CA VAL A 142 1.84 10.63 -3.24
C VAL A 142 1.62 9.97 -1.90
N GLY A 143 0.59 9.12 -1.79
CA GLY A 143 0.33 8.31 -0.61
C GLY A 143 1.04 6.94 -0.67
N ILE A 144 1.04 6.26 0.47
CA ILE A 144 1.51 4.88 0.58
C ILE A 144 0.50 4.05 1.36
N ILE A 145 0.19 2.85 0.88
CA ILE A 145 -0.66 1.88 1.59
C ILE A 145 0.09 0.57 1.73
N GLY A 146 -0.03 -0.06 2.87
CA GLY A 146 0.61 -1.35 3.09
C GLY A 146 -0.22 -2.30 3.95
N PHE A 147 0.13 -3.58 3.84
CA PHE A 147 -0.54 -4.69 4.49
C PHE A 147 0.46 -5.52 5.31
N SER A 148 0.18 -5.82 6.58
CA SER A 148 1.07 -6.64 7.41
C SER A 148 2.52 -6.11 7.41
N ALA A 149 3.49 -6.87 6.90
CA ALA A 149 4.87 -6.42 6.71
C ALA A 149 4.99 -5.23 5.74
N GLY A 150 4.12 -5.14 4.72
CA GLY A 150 4.01 -3.98 3.84
C GLY A 150 3.50 -2.74 4.57
N ALA A 151 2.65 -2.89 5.59
CA ALA A 151 2.26 -1.78 6.47
C ALA A 151 3.41 -1.33 7.36
N SER A 152 4.23 -2.26 7.86
CA SER A 152 5.50 -1.93 8.52
C SER A 152 6.40 -1.09 7.59
N LEU A 153 6.56 -1.51 6.34
CA LEU A 153 7.33 -0.77 5.34
C LEU A 153 6.75 0.63 5.09
N SER A 154 5.42 0.73 4.95
CA SER A 154 4.73 2.01 4.74
C SER A 154 4.89 2.96 5.92
N CYS A 155 4.79 2.43 7.16
CA CYS A 155 5.04 3.18 8.39
C CYS A 155 6.48 3.72 8.44
N ARG A 156 7.47 2.88 8.10
CA ARG A 156 8.88 3.28 8.03
C ARG A 156 9.12 4.36 6.99
N ALA A 157 8.50 4.27 5.82
CA ALA A 157 8.59 5.32 4.80
C ALA A 157 7.98 6.63 5.30
N ALA A 158 6.87 6.58 6.05
CA ALA A 158 6.20 7.76 6.61
C ALA A 158 6.94 8.40 7.80
N THR A 159 7.71 7.62 8.57
CA THR A 159 8.40 8.11 9.78
C THR A 159 9.88 8.40 9.57
N ARG A 160 10.54 7.81 8.57
CA ARG A 160 11.99 7.91 8.33
C ARG A 160 12.38 8.70 7.07
N TRP A 161 11.48 9.45 6.51
CA TRP A 161 11.70 10.21 5.28
C TRP A 161 12.80 11.26 5.39
N ALA A 162 13.03 11.83 6.59
CA ALA A 162 14.08 12.82 6.83
C ALA A 162 15.51 12.22 6.82
N GLN A 163 15.61 10.89 6.88
CA GLN A 163 16.86 10.15 6.83
C GLN A 163 16.78 9.15 5.67
N PRO A 164 17.15 9.57 4.43
CA PRO A 164 17.16 8.66 3.27
C PRO A 164 17.99 7.41 3.55
N ALA A 165 17.45 6.26 3.16
CA ALA A 165 18.07 4.95 3.43
C ALA A 165 19.18 4.59 2.42
N TYR A 166 19.47 5.49 1.46
CA TYR A 166 20.49 5.30 0.43
C TYR A 166 21.04 6.64 -0.04
N GLU A 167 22.25 6.63 -0.60
CA GLU A 167 22.89 7.78 -1.22
C GLU A 167 22.21 8.13 -2.55
N ALA A 168 22.03 9.43 -2.82
CA ALA A 168 21.42 9.91 -4.06
C ALA A 168 22.20 9.44 -5.30
N GLN A 169 21.49 8.94 -6.32
CA GLN A 169 22.09 8.38 -7.53
C GLN A 169 21.83 9.22 -8.78
N ASP A 170 20.72 9.96 -8.82
CA ASP A 170 20.31 10.74 -9.99
C ASP A 170 19.33 11.86 -9.60
N ASP A 171 18.82 12.62 -10.59
CA ASP A 171 17.92 13.76 -10.40
C ASP A 171 16.59 13.38 -9.74
N ILE A 172 16.13 12.13 -9.86
CA ILE A 172 14.93 11.64 -9.18
C ILE A 172 15.10 11.74 -7.67
N ASP A 173 16.31 11.58 -7.16
CA ASP A 173 16.61 11.60 -5.73
C ASP A 173 16.60 13.02 -5.13
N GLN A 174 16.46 14.05 -5.94
CA GLN A 174 16.15 15.41 -5.49
C GLN A 174 14.68 15.56 -5.06
N GLN A 175 13.80 14.63 -5.46
CA GLN A 175 12.41 14.61 -5.01
C GLN A 175 12.32 14.17 -3.54
N SER A 176 11.30 14.68 -2.82
CA SER A 176 11.01 14.21 -1.47
C SER A 176 10.58 12.75 -1.46
N CYS A 177 11.16 11.93 -0.57
CA CYS A 177 10.69 10.57 -0.30
C CYS A 177 9.62 10.50 0.81
N ARG A 178 9.15 11.66 1.34
CA ARG A 178 8.07 11.70 2.32
C ARG A 178 6.75 11.41 1.62
N PRO A 179 5.99 10.36 2.01
CA PRO A 179 4.62 10.21 1.52
C PRO A 179 3.75 11.31 2.13
N ASP A 180 2.71 11.75 1.42
CA ASP A 180 1.80 12.78 1.93
C ASP A 180 0.79 12.21 2.92
N PHE A 181 0.52 10.91 2.84
CA PHE A 181 -0.28 10.14 3.79
C PHE A 181 0.09 8.66 3.76
N GLY A 182 -0.26 7.93 4.82
CA GLY A 182 -0.08 6.48 4.90
C GLY A 182 -1.35 5.75 5.35
N ILE A 183 -1.60 4.56 4.77
CA ILE A 183 -2.67 3.65 5.16
C ILE A 183 -2.05 2.33 5.59
N LEU A 184 -2.27 1.93 6.84
CA LEU A 184 -1.67 0.75 7.46
C LEU A 184 -2.76 -0.26 7.78
N ILE A 185 -2.83 -1.34 7.03
CA ILE A 185 -3.84 -2.39 7.21
C ILE A 185 -3.21 -3.58 7.92
N TYR A 186 -3.78 -3.95 9.06
CA TYR A 186 -3.24 -4.96 9.98
C TYR A 186 -1.71 -4.91 10.07
N PRO A 187 -1.14 -3.74 10.49
CA PRO A 187 0.30 -3.56 10.52
C PRO A 187 0.97 -4.59 11.44
N ALA A 188 2.15 -5.06 11.05
CA ALA A 188 2.99 -5.92 11.86
C ALA A 188 4.34 -5.25 12.11
N TYR A 189 5.07 -5.72 13.14
CA TYR A 189 6.45 -5.31 13.43
C TYR A 189 6.63 -3.80 13.72
N LEU A 190 5.62 -3.15 14.28
CA LEU A 190 5.73 -1.75 14.74
C LEU A 190 6.00 -1.67 16.24
N ASP A 191 5.88 -2.78 16.95
CA ASP A 191 6.15 -2.93 18.38
C ASP A 191 7.18 -4.03 18.64
N GLU A 192 7.81 -3.99 19.80
CA GLU A 192 8.76 -4.99 20.26
C GLU A 192 8.71 -5.20 21.78
N GLY A 193 9.19 -6.37 22.20
CA GLY A 193 9.26 -6.75 23.61
C GLY A 193 7.89 -7.07 24.23
N PRO A 194 7.90 -7.51 25.50
CA PRO A 194 6.67 -7.89 26.21
C PRO A 194 5.75 -6.71 26.53
N ASP A 195 6.28 -5.51 26.58
CA ASP A 195 5.52 -4.27 26.87
C ASP A 195 5.01 -3.59 25.59
N HIS A 196 5.17 -4.21 24.43
CA HIS A 196 4.76 -3.68 23.13
C HIS A 196 5.21 -2.25 22.89
N THR A 197 6.47 -1.92 23.19
CA THR A 197 7.02 -0.59 22.93
C THR A 197 7.25 -0.38 21.46
N LEU A 198 7.19 0.89 21.00
CA LEU A 198 7.47 1.23 19.61
C LEU A 198 8.88 0.77 19.22
N THR A 199 9.01 0.06 18.09
CA THR A 199 10.32 -0.38 17.60
C THR A 199 11.25 0.81 17.40
N PRO A 200 12.54 0.74 17.84
CA PRO A 200 13.48 1.87 17.83
C PRO A 200 13.76 2.47 16.45
N GLU A 201 13.51 1.72 15.41
CA GLU A 201 13.72 2.17 14.03
C GLU A 201 12.62 3.12 13.51
N LEU A 202 11.52 3.32 14.24
CA LEU A 202 10.48 4.28 13.91
C LEU A 202 10.70 5.62 14.62
N THR A 203 10.79 6.68 13.85
CA THR A 203 11.01 8.05 14.39
C THR A 203 9.72 8.85 14.17
N VAL A 204 8.78 8.74 15.12
CA VAL A 204 7.52 9.50 15.08
C VAL A 204 7.74 10.91 15.60
N SER A 205 7.21 11.90 14.88
CA SER A 205 7.25 13.32 15.25
C SER A 205 5.99 14.03 14.77
N ALA A 206 5.75 15.26 15.19
CA ALA A 206 4.64 16.08 14.68
C ALA A 206 4.64 16.26 13.15
N ASN A 207 5.81 16.08 12.50
CA ASN A 207 5.96 16.16 11.05
C ASN A 207 5.75 14.80 10.34
N THR A 208 5.44 13.74 11.08
CA THR A 208 5.07 12.45 10.48
C THR A 208 3.79 12.63 9.65
N SER A 209 3.75 11.99 8.49
CA SER A 209 2.60 12.07 7.59
C SER A 209 1.33 11.55 8.27
N PRO A 210 0.14 12.09 7.97
CA PRO A 210 -1.11 11.54 8.47
C PRO A 210 -1.22 10.04 8.22
N LEU A 211 -1.61 9.27 9.24
CA LEU A 211 -1.79 7.82 9.14
C LEU A 211 -3.23 7.41 9.40
N PHE A 212 -3.74 6.53 8.54
CA PHE A 212 -4.92 5.72 8.78
C PHE A 212 -4.46 4.32 9.19
N VAL A 213 -4.94 3.81 10.31
CA VAL A 213 -4.59 2.47 10.82
C VAL A 213 -5.85 1.64 10.98
N PHE A 214 -5.83 0.43 10.46
CA PHE A 214 -6.92 -0.52 10.64
C PHE A 214 -6.37 -1.86 11.15
N GLY A 215 -6.81 -2.29 12.31
CA GLY A 215 -6.38 -3.53 12.96
C GLY A 215 -7.51 -4.23 13.71
N THR A 216 -7.21 -5.42 14.25
CA THR A 216 -8.19 -6.20 15.02
C THR A 216 -7.54 -6.78 16.29
N GLU A 217 -8.34 -6.85 17.37
CA GLU A 217 -7.90 -7.33 18.67
C GLU A 217 -7.50 -8.82 18.65
N ASP A 218 -8.23 -9.62 17.88
CA ASP A 218 -7.99 -11.07 17.77
C ASP A 218 -6.75 -11.43 16.94
N ASP A 219 -6.09 -10.47 16.30
CA ASP A 219 -4.75 -10.62 15.72
C ASP A 219 -3.66 -10.33 16.78
N VAL A 220 -3.67 -11.10 17.83
CA VAL A 220 -2.82 -10.90 19.03
C VAL A 220 -1.32 -11.00 18.78
N LYS A 221 -0.93 -11.61 17.65
CA LYS A 221 0.49 -11.86 17.33
C LYS A 221 1.12 -10.71 16.54
N TYR A 222 0.34 -10.00 15.75
CA TYR A 222 0.88 -9.00 14.81
C TYR A 222 0.18 -7.65 14.92
N SER A 223 -1.03 -7.56 14.43
CA SER A 223 -1.68 -6.27 14.20
C SER A 223 -2.28 -5.67 15.48
N GLY A 224 -2.74 -6.49 16.41
CA GLY A 224 -3.34 -5.99 17.64
C GLY A 224 -2.39 -5.03 18.36
N PRO A 225 -1.23 -5.51 18.84
CA PRO A 225 -0.24 -4.67 19.50
C PRO A 225 0.30 -3.55 18.60
N SER A 226 0.74 -3.87 17.39
CA SER A 226 1.34 -2.91 16.49
C SER A 226 0.42 -1.73 16.16
N SER A 227 -0.90 -1.98 16.00
CA SER A 227 -1.88 -0.92 15.71
C SER A 227 -2.04 0.07 16.88
N LEU A 228 -2.10 -0.43 18.10
CA LEU A 228 -2.24 0.39 19.30
C LEU A 228 -0.94 1.16 19.58
N THR A 229 0.21 0.50 19.45
CA THR A 229 1.52 1.11 19.69
C THR A 229 1.80 2.29 18.75
N ILE A 230 1.55 2.13 17.46
CA ILE A 230 1.76 3.24 16.52
C ILE A 230 0.75 4.37 16.74
N ALA A 231 -0.50 4.06 17.08
CA ALA A 231 -1.51 5.09 17.35
C ALA A 231 -1.15 5.92 18.58
N ASP A 232 -0.72 5.30 19.67
CA ASP A 232 -0.23 5.99 20.87
C ASP A 232 0.99 6.88 20.57
N ALA A 233 1.96 6.35 19.83
CA ALA A 233 3.16 7.10 19.45
C ALA A 233 2.83 8.33 18.58
N MET A 234 1.93 8.20 17.61
CA MET A 234 1.46 9.30 16.76
C MET A 234 0.74 10.36 17.59
N GLN A 235 -0.18 9.94 18.48
CA GLN A 235 -0.92 10.84 19.35
C GLN A 235 0.02 11.63 20.28
N ARG A 236 0.95 10.95 20.94
CA ARG A 236 1.95 11.60 21.82
C ARG A 236 2.83 12.61 21.08
N ALA A 237 3.16 12.34 19.82
CA ALA A 237 3.95 13.22 18.99
C ALA A 237 3.14 14.40 18.41
N GLY A 238 1.82 14.44 18.57
CA GLY A 238 0.94 15.42 17.95
C GLY A 238 0.81 15.26 16.44
N ALA A 239 1.08 14.06 15.91
CA ALA A 239 0.93 13.73 14.50
C ALA A 239 -0.49 13.24 14.18
N PRO A 240 -1.07 13.57 13.01
CA PRO A 240 -2.42 13.16 12.65
C PRO A 240 -2.55 11.65 12.51
N ILE A 241 -3.55 11.06 13.19
CA ILE A 241 -3.82 9.62 13.18
C ILE A 241 -5.32 9.36 13.22
N GLU A 242 -5.79 8.40 12.43
CA GLU A 242 -7.11 7.80 12.56
C GLU A 242 -6.94 6.28 12.74
N LEU A 243 -7.44 5.74 13.86
CA LEU A 243 -7.38 4.32 14.20
C LEU A 243 -8.77 3.69 14.17
N HIS A 244 -8.92 2.62 13.41
CA HIS A 244 -10.06 1.71 13.46
C HIS A 244 -9.61 0.37 14.01
N TYR A 245 -10.15 -0.01 15.16
CA TYR A 245 -9.76 -1.22 15.88
C TYR A 245 -10.99 -2.07 16.19
N LEU A 246 -11.12 -3.20 15.51
CA LEU A 246 -12.27 -4.09 15.66
C LEU A 246 -11.93 -5.24 16.61
N THR A 247 -12.95 -5.81 17.25
CA THR A 247 -12.75 -6.98 18.14
C THR A 247 -12.38 -8.24 17.36
N LYS A 248 -12.81 -8.35 16.08
CA LYS A 248 -12.58 -9.54 15.26
C LYS A 248 -12.26 -9.21 13.81
N GLY A 249 -11.39 -10.04 13.21
CA GLY A 249 -10.99 -9.94 11.82
C GLY A 249 -9.78 -10.80 11.49
N GLY A 250 -8.93 -11.08 12.46
CA GLY A 250 -7.70 -11.86 12.29
C GLY A 250 -6.68 -11.12 11.42
N HIS A 251 -5.85 -11.87 10.69
CA HIS A 251 -4.74 -11.36 9.90
C HIS A 251 -4.83 -11.76 8.42
N GLY A 252 -4.30 -10.92 7.54
CA GLY A 252 -4.08 -11.28 6.14
C GLY A 252 -5.35 -11.39 5.27
N TYR A 253 -6.41 -10.67 5.61
CA TYR A 253 -7.68 -10.73 4.86
C TYR A 253 -7.67 -9.96 3.53
N GLY A 254 -6.77 -8.99 3.31
CA GLY A 254 -6.79 -8.13 2.14
C GLY A 254 -8.10 -7.37 1.99
N MET A 255 -8.76 -7.52 0.84
CA MET A 255 -10.11 -6.98 0.57
C MET A 255 -11.16 -8.09 0.40
N ARG A 256 -10.83 -9.37 0.68
CA ARG A 256 -11.64 -10.51 0.21
C ARG A 256 -12.80 -10.90 1.12
N ASN A 257 -12.71 -10.70 2.43
CA ASN A 257 -13.73 -11.14 3.39
C ASN A 257 -13.66 -10.38 4.73
N GLY A 258 -14.69 -10.55 5.57
CA GLY A 258 -14.72 -10.06 6.95
C GLY A 258 -14.32 -8.60 7.10
N ALA A 259 -13.29 -8.34 7.91
CA ALA A 259 -12.72 -7.01 8.12
C ALA A 259 -12.18 -6.37 6.82
N GLY A 260 -11.80 -7.19 5.83
CA GLY A 260 -11.39 -6.75 4.49
C GLY A 260 -12.49 -6.06 3.68
N LEU A 261 -13.76 -6.28 4.01
CA LEU A 261 -14.89 -5.59 3.38
C LEU A 261 -15.24 -4.27 4.07
N ILE A 262 -14.68 -4.01 5.25
CA ILE A 262 -14.98 -2.83 6.09
C ILE A 262 -13.98 -1.72 5.86
N TRP A 263 -12.68 -2.00 5.98
CA TRP A 263 -11.63 -0.99 5.93
C TRP A 263 -11.63 -0.14 4.64
N PRO A 264 -11.95 -0.66 3.43
CA PRO A 264 -11.88 0.16 2.22
C PRO A 264 -12.82 1.35 2.26
N LYS A 265 -14.04 1.17 2.83
CA LYS A 265 -15.02 2.24 2.95
C LYS A 265 -14.60 3.30 3.97
N LEU A 266 -14.01 2.88 5.08
CA LEU A 266 -13.48 3.79 6.10
C LEU A 266 -12.30 4.59 5.54
N ALA A 267 -11.35 3.91 4.88
CA ALA A 267 -10.22 4.56 4.24
C ALA A 267 -10.64 5.54 3.13
N GLU A 268 -11.69 5.21 2.33
CA GLU A 268 -12.25 6.13 1.34
C GLU A 268 -12.79 7.41 1.99
N THR A 269 -13.50 7.28 3.11
CA THR A 269 -14.03 8.42 3.86
C THR A 269 -12.90 9.29 4.39
N TRP A 270 -11.88 8.68 5.00
CA TRP A 270 -10.71 9.38 5.50
C TRP A 270 -9.93 10.10 4.39
N LEU A 271 -9.71 9.44 3.24
CA LEU A 271 -9.02 10.02 2.08
C LEU A 271 -9.75 11.25 1.52
N LYS A 272 -11.08 11.30 1.60
CA LYS A 272 -11.87 12.49 1.22
C LYS A 272 -11.63 13.64 2.20
N GLY A 273 -11.59 13.36 3.50
CA GLY A 273 -11.33 14.35 4.54
C GLY A 273 -9.89 14.93 4.55
N LEU A 274 -8.91 14.26 3.93
CA LEU A 274 -7.57 14.82 3.75
C LEU A 274 -7.50 15.97 2.71
N ASN A 275 -8.59 16.24 2.01
CA ASN A 275 -8.64 17.23 0.93
C ASN A 275 -9.32 18.54 1.35
N ASP A 276 -9.92 18.52 2.53
CA ASP A 276 -10.60 19.67 3.16
C ASP A 276 -9.64 20.36 4.17
#